data_729829fe4c8f5df71f95ef719d41ba9a
#
_entry.id   729829fe4c8f5df71f95ef719d41ba9a
#
_cell.length_a   1.000
_cell.length_b   1.000
_cell.length_c   1.000
_cell.angle_alpha   90.00
_cell.angle_beta   90.00
_cell.angle_gamma   90.00
#
_symmetry.space_group_name_H-M   'P 1'
#
loop_
_entity.id
_entity.type
_entity.pdbx_description
1 polymer ?
#
loop_
_entity_poly.entity_id
_entity_poly.type
_entity_poly.pdbx_seq_one_letter_code
_entity_poly.pdbx_strand_id
1 'polypeptide(L)'
;LFLIIPLPTFLLDFLLIVNIGLAIMILMITMNISAALEFSIFPSLLLVTTLFRLGLNVSSTRMILRDGYAGEVIQNFGQLITGGNIVIGVVIFLIIVLVQFIVITKGAERVAEVAARFTLDAMPGKQMAIDADLSSGLINEKEARLRRQKIQREADFYGAMDGASKFVRGDAIAGMMILAINL
;
A
#
# COMPACT_ATOMS: atom_id res chain seq x y z
N LEU A 1 -11.28 -16.08 -3.26
CA LEU A 1 -10.95 -17.51 -3.14
C LEU A 1 -10.38 -17.82 -1.75
N PHE A 2 -9.31 -17.15 -1.28
CA PHE A 2 -8.69 -17.38 0.03
C PHE A 2 -9.61 -17.15 1.24
N LEU A 3 -10.64 -16.33 1.09
CA LEU A 3 -11.62 -16.07 2.15
C LEU A 3 -12.58 -17.26 2.37
N ILE A 4 -12.80 -18.09 1.36
CA ILE A 4 -13.79 -19.15 1.38
C ILE A 4 -13.12 -20.52 1.55
N ILE A 5 -12.03 -20.77 0.85
CA ILE A 5 -11.34 -22.07 0.83
C ILE A 5 -10.29 -22.10 1.94
N PRO A 6 -10.32 -23.11 2.85
CA PRO A 6 -9.26 -23.28 3.85
C PRO A 6 -7.96 -23.63 3.13
N LEU A 7 -6.92 -22.82 3.37
CA LEU A 7 -5.59 -23.07 2.85
C LEU A 7 -4.87 -24.10 3.73
N PRO A 8 -4.11 -25.05 3.16
CA PRO A 8 -3.19 -25.86 3.94
C PRO A 8 -2.04 -24.99 4.50
N THR A 9 -1.49 -25.36 5.65
CA THR A 9 -0.42 -24.62 6.35
C THR A 9 0.78 -24.32 5.47
N PHE A 10 1.26 -25.30 4.72
CA PHE A 10 2.37 -25.16 3.77
C PHE A 10 2.11 -24.07 2.71
N LEU A 11 0.90 -24.03 2.17
CA LEU A 11 0.56 -23.02 1.16
C LEU A 11 0.46 -21.63 1.77
N LEU A 12 -0.06 -21.52 3.00
CA LEU A 12 -0.09 -20.26 3.73
C LEU A 12 1.33 -19.74 4.00
N ASP A 13 2.23 -20.58 4.47
CA ASP A 13 3.64 -20.24 4.72
C ASP A 13 4.32 -19.74 3.43
N PHE A 14 4.15 -20.47 2.33
CA PHE A 14 4.69 -20.05 1.03
C PHE A 14 4.15 -18.68 0.60
N LEU A 15 2.84 -18.47 0.70
CA LEU A 15 2.21 -17.21 0.30
C LEU A 15 2.61 -16.03 1.21
N LEU A 16 2.86 -16.28 2.51
CA LEU A 16 3.39 -15.27 3.42
C LEU A 16 4.81 -14.84 3.01
N ILE A 17 5.67 -15.79 2.67
CA ILE A 17 7.02 -15.49 2.17
C ILE A 17 6.96 -14.68 0.87
N VAL A 18 6.08 -15.08 -0.06
CA VAL A 18 5.85 -14.34 -1.30
C VAL A 18 5.36 -12.91 -1.01
N ASN A 19 4.45 -12.73 -0.07
CA ASN A 19 3.95 -11.42 0.33
C ASN A 19 5.07 -10.51 0.88
N ILE A 20 5.94 -11.04 1.73
CA ILE A 20 7.12 -10.31 2.25
C ILE A 20 8.07 -9.96 1.10
N GLY A 21 8.36 -10.90 0.21
CA GLY A 21 9.21 -10.68 -0.96
C GLY A 21 8.65 -9.59 -1.89
N LEU A 22 7.36 -9.60 -2.15
CA LEU A 22 6.68 -8.56 -2.93
C LEU A 22 6.79 -7.18 -2.26
N ALA A 23 6.60 -7.11 -0.95
CA ALA A 23 6.71 -5.85 -0.21
C ALA A 23 8.13 -5.27 -0.30
N ILE A 24 9.16 -6.09 -0.14
CA ILE A 24 10.56 -5.67 -0.27
C ILE A 24 10.87 -5.24 -1.71
N MET A 25 10.39 -5.99 -2.71
CA MET A 25 10.59 -5.65 -4.12
C MET A 25 9.93 -4.31 -4.47
N ILE A 26 8.70 -4.07 -4.04
CA ILE A 26 8.00 -2.80 -4.25
C ILE A 26 8.77 -1.65 -3.58
N LEU A 27 9.23 -1.85 -2.35
CA LEU A 27 10.04 -0.85 -1.63
C LEU A 27 11.31 -0.51 -2.41
N MET A 28 12.04 -1.51 -2.89
CA MET A 28 13.26 -1.32 -3.68
C MET A 28 12.99 -0.56 -4.97
N ILE A 29 11.91 -0.88 -5.69
CA ILE A 29 11.51 -0.17 -6.90
C ILE A 29 11.20 1.29 -6.57
N THR A 30 10.37 1.54 -5.55
CA THR A 30 9.97 2.91 -5.18
C THR A 30 11.13 3.79 -4.73
N MET A 31 12.19 3.22 -4.16
CA MET A 31 13.40 3.95 -3.79
C MET A 31 14.29 4.32 -4.99
N ASN A 32 14.13 3.64 -6.12
CA ASN A 32 14.97 3.85 -7.32
C ASN A 32 14.32 4.69 -8.41
N ILE A 33 13.03 4.98 -8.32
CA ILE A 33 12.33 5.83 -9.30
C ILE A 33 12.59 7.31 -9.02
N SER A 34 12.75 8.09 -10.09
CA SER A 34 12.98 9.54 -10.01
C SER A 34 11.71 10.36 -10.24
N ALA A 35 10.73 9.79 -10.96
CA ALA A 35 9.46 10.46 -11.27
C ALA A 35 8.28 9.53 -11.01
N ALA A 36 7.17 10.08 -10.51
CA ALA A 36 5.96 9.33 -10.16
C ALA A 36 5.40 8.50 -11.33
N LEU A 37 5.46 9.03 -12.55
CA LEU A 37 4.96 8.34 -13.75
C LEU A 37 5.81 7.14 -14.20
N GLU A 38 7.05 7.01 -13.72
CA GLU A 38 7.87 5.83 -14.00
C GLU A 38 7.28 4.55 -13.39
N PHE A 39 6.49 4.71 -12.33
CA PHE A 39 5.77 3.62 -11.70
C PHE A 39 4.25 3.88 -11.69
N SER A 40 3.70 4.14 -12.87
CA SER A 40 2.29 4.50 -13.07
C SER A 40 1.30 3.40 -12.64
N ILE A 41 1.72 2.14 -12.60
CA ILE A 41 0.91 0.99 -12.13
C ILE A 41 0.85 0.87 -10.61
N PHE A 42 1.61 1.69 -9.87
CA PHE A 42 1.71 1.57 -8.41
C PHE A 42 0.37 1.62 -7.67
N PRO A 43 -0.59 2.50 -7.99
CA PRO A 43 -1.89 2.50 -7.32
C PRO A 43 -2.63 1.17 -7.46
N SER A 44 -2.66 0.59 -8.66
CA SER A 44 -3.28 -0.72 -8.93
C SER A 44 -2.55 -1.86 -8.24
N LEU A 45 -1.21 -1.84 -8.26
CA LEU A 45 -0.37 -2.82 -7.59
C LEU A 45 -0.60 -2.77 -6.07
N LEU A 46 -0.73 -1.58 -5.51
CA LEU A 46 -1.02 -1.36 -4.09
C LEU A 46 -2.38 -1.97 -3.69
N LEU A 47 -3.40 -1.80 -4.51
CA LEU A 47 -4.72 -2.43 -4.28
C LEU A 47 -4.64 -3.95 -4.29
N VAL A 48 -3.98 -4.52 -5.30
CA VAL A 48 -3.85 -5.98 -5.45
C VAL A 48 -3.05 -6.58 -4.29
N THR A 49 -1.92 -5.99 -3.93
CA THR A 49 -1.08 -6.48 -2.81
C THR A 49 -1.79 -6.34 -1.47
N THR A 50 -2.59 -5.29 -1.28
CA THR A 50 -3.39 -5.08 -0.07
C THR A 50 -4.49 -6.12 0.05
N LEU A 51 -5.22 -6.43 -1.04
CA LEU A 51 -6.21 -7.50 -1.07
C LEU A 51 -5.58 -8.88 -0.82
N PHE A 52 -4.41 -9.12 -1.38
CA PHE A 52 -3.66 -10.35 -1.14
C PHE A 52 -3.29 -10.50 0.35
N ARG A 53 -2.74 -9.45 0.96
CA ARG A 53 -2.44 -9.42 2.39
C ARG A 53 -3.68 -9.63 3.26
N LEU A 54 -4.79 -8.97 2.93
CA LEU A 54 -6.05 -9.14 3.65
C LEU A 54 -6.53 -10.61 3.60
N GLY A 55 -6.45 -11.24 2.42
CA GLY A 55 -6.79 -12.64 2.25
C GLY A 55 -5.92 -13.58 3.11
N LEU A 56 -4.61 -13.31 3.18
CA LEU A 56 -3.69 -14.06 4.04
C LEU A 56 -3.99 -13.85 5.52
N ASN A 57 -4.28 -12.62 5.95
CA ASN A 57 -4.63 -12.31 7.33
C ASN A 57 -5.91 -13.04 7.77
N VAL A 58 -6.94 -13.07 6.94
CA VAL A 58 -8.18 -13.80 7.23
C VAL A 58 -7.94 -15.31 7.27
N SER A 59 -7.13 -15.84 6.36
CA SER A 59 -6.79 -17.28 6.34
C SER A 59 -5.99 -17.70 7.56
N SER A 60 -4.97 -16.92 7.95
CA SER A 60 -4.18 -17.18 9.15
C SER A 60 -5.02 -17.09 10.43
N THR A 61 -5.90 -16.08 10.52
CA THR A 61 -6.84 -15.93 11.64
C THR A 61 -7.75 -17.13 11.78
N ARG A 62 -8.31 -17.61 10.69
CA ARG A 62 -9.15 -18.82 10.69
C ARG A 62 -8.40 -20.02 11.26
N MET A 63 -7.14 -20.22 10.84
CA MET A 63 -6.31 -21.34 11.31
C MET A 63 -5.95 -21.18 12.79
N ILE A 64 -5.58 -19.99 13.24
CA ILE A 64 -5.30 -19.72 14.65
C ILE A 64 -6.52 -20.01 15.51
N LEU A 65 -7.70 -19.53 15.13
CA LEU A 65 -8.93 -19.73 15.90
C LEU A 65 -9.42 -21.18 15.90
N ARG A 66 -9.15 -21.93 14.82
CA ARG A 66 -9.60 -23.31 14.69
C ARG A 66 -8.62 -24.31 15.32
N ASP A 67 -7.33 -24.16 15.00
CA ASP A 67 -6.31 -25.18 15.24
C ASP A 67 -5.26 -24.70 16.27
N GLY A 68 -5.29 -23.42 16.67
CA GLY A 68 -4.25 -22.81 17.54
C GLY A 68 -2.88 -22.68 16.87
N TYR A 69 -2.82 -22.88 15.54
CA TYR A 69 -1.58 -22.91 14.77
C TYR A 69 -1.84 -22.44 13.33
N ALA A 70 -1.02 -21.54 12.82
CA ALA A 70 -1.18 -20.97 11.50
C ALA A 70 0.08 -21.08 10.61
N GLY A 71 0.90 -22.11 10.83
CA GLY A 71 2.09 -22.39 10.04
C GLY A 71 3.39 -22.03 10.76
N GLU A 72 4.50 -22.50 10.17
CA GLU A 72 5.84 -22.33 10.74
C GLU A 72 6.34 -20.89 10.64
N VAL A 73 6.00 -20.18 9.57
CA VAL A 73 6.42 -18.79 9.37
C VAL A 73 5.90 -17.92 10.50
N ILE A 74 4.60 -17.98 10.81
CA ILE A 74 4.00 -17.18 11.88
C ILE A 74 4.56 -17.58 13.24
N GLN A 75 4.73 -18.88 13.50
CA GLN A 75 5.25 -19.38 14.76
C GLN A 75 6.71 -18.95 15.00
N ASN A 76 7.58 -19.11 14.00
CA ASN A 76 8.98 -18.77 14.10
C ASN A 76 9.20 -17.25 14.25
N PHE A 77 8.47 -16.44 13.47
CA PHE A 77 8.50 -14.98 13.64
C PHE A 77 7.98 -14.57 15.01
N GLY A 78 6.89 -15.18 15.47
CA GLY A 78 6.35 -14.94 16.80
C GLY A 78 7.39 -15.23 17.90
N GLN A 79 8.04 -16.38 17.85
CA GLN A 79 9.10 -16.76 18.80
C GLN A 79 10.31 -15.83 18.71
N LEU A 80 10.74 -15.44 17.52
CA LEU A 80 11.86 -14.51 17.31
C LEU A 80 11.60 -13.16 17.99
N ILE A 81 10.37 -12.64 17.86
CA ILE A 81 9.99 -11.33 18.38
C ILE A 81 9.75 -11.35 19.88
N THR A 82 9.06 -12.39 20.37
CA THR A 82 8.63 -12.46 21.78
C THR A 82 9.61 -13.19 22.70
N GLY A 83 10.53 -13.97 22.13
CA GLY A 83 11.39 -14.88 22.90
C GLY A 83 10.60 -15.91 23.73
N GLY A 84 9.35 -16.20 23.35
CA GLY A 84 8.44 -17.06 24.10
C GLY A 84 7.77 -16.39 25.31
N ASN A 85 7.98 -15.09 25.52
CA ASN A 85 7.39 -14.37 26.65
C ASN A 85 6.13 -13.60 26.20
N ILE A 86 4.99 -13.97 26.77
CA ILE A 86 3.68 -13.36 26.43
C ILE A 86 3.66 -11.84 26.76
N VAL A 87 4.30 -11.43 27.87
CA VAL A 87 4.31 -10.01 28.26
C VAL A 87 5.03 -9.17 27.21
N ILE A 88 6.19 -9.65 26.72
CA ILE A 88 6.93 -8.99 25.63
C ILE A 88 6.06 -8.94 24.37
N GLY A 89 5.37 -10.03 24.04
CA GLY A 89 4.45 -10.11 22.92
C GLY A 89 3.35 -9.04 22.98
N VAL A 90 2.70 -8.90 24.12
CA VAL A 90 1.65 -7.89 24.32
C VAL A 90 2.19 -6.46 24.18
N VAL A 91 3.35 -6.16 24.77
CA VAL A 91 3.97 -4.82 24.67
C VAL A 91 4.34 -4.51 23.22
N ILE A 92 4.99 -5.44 22.51
CA ILE A 92 5.35 -5.24 21.09
C ILE A 92 4.10 -5.08 20.24
N PHE A 93 3.06 -5.89 20.48
CA PHE A 93 1.77 -5.75 19.81
C PHE A 93 1.19 -4.35 19.97
N LEU A 94 1.14 -3.80 21.18
CA LEU A 94 0.63 -2.46 21.42
C LEU A 94 1.45 -1.39 20.70
N ILE A 95 2.78 -1.54 20.65
CA ILE A 95 3.66 -0.63 19.92
C ILE A 95 3.36 -0.70 18.42
N ILE A 96 3.23 -1.90 17.85
CA ILE A 96 2.93 -2.08 16.42
C ILE A 96 1.58 -1.46 16.07
N VAL A 97 0.54 -1.70 16.86
CA VAL A 97 -0.80 -1.11 16.67
C VAL A 97 -0.73 0.42 16.70
N LEU A 98 -0.02 0.98 17.67
CA LEU A 98 0.14 2.43 17.80
C LEU A 98 0.86 3.03 16.58
N VAL A 99 1.99 2.44 16.17
CA VAL A 99 2.76 2.88 14.99
C VAL A 99 1.92 2.74 13.73
N GLN A 100 1.24 1.64 13.54
CA GLN A 100 0.38 1.41 12.38
C GLN A 100 -0.76 2.43 12.30
N PHE A 101 -1.37 2.75 13.45
CA PHE A 101 -2.43 3.76 13.52
C PHE A 101 -1.91 5.17 13.20
N ILE A 102 -0.78 5.58 13.77
CA ILE A 102 -0.23 6.93 13.57
C ILE A 102 0.37 7.07 12.16
N VAL A 103 1.19 6.12 11.74
CA VAL A 103 1.95 6.25 10.48
C VAL A 103 1.05 5.97 9.28
N ILE A 104 0.30 4.88 9.28
CA ILE A 104 -0.49 4.47 8.11
C ILE A 104 -1.83 5.22 8.08
N THR A 105 -2.58 5.18 9.18
CA THR A 105 -3.95 5.72 9.18
C THR A 105 -3.98 7.25 9.13
N LYS A 106 -3.05 7.94 9.82
CA LYS A 106 -3.02 9.41 9.87
C LYS A 106 -1.92 10.03 8.99
N GLY A 107 -0.78 9.35 8.83
CA GLY A 107 0.39 9.89 8.16
C GLY A 107 0.33 9.71 6.65
N ALA A 108 0.39 8.47 6.16
CA ALA A 108 0.53 8.19 4.73
C ALA A 108 -0.68 8.66 3.91
N GLU A 109 -1.90 8.48 4.43
CA GLU A 109 -3.13 8.97 3.78
C GLU A 109 -3.08 10.49 3.60
N ARG A 110 -2.69 11.22 4.65
CA ARG A 110 -2.65 12.69 4.58
C ARG A 110 -1.61 13.20 3.58
N VAL A 111 -0.45 12.56 3.52
CA VAL A 111 0.57 12.90 2.52
C VAL A 111 0.06 12.66 1.10
N ALA A 112 -0.58 11.52 0.84
CA ALA A 112 -1.13 11.20 -0.48
C ALA A 112 -2.26 12.17 -0.88
N GLU A 113 -3.18 12.49 0.04
CA GLU A 113 -4.27 13.44 -0.18
C GLU A 113 -3.73 14.84 -0.53
N VAL A 114 -2.78 15.33 0.26
CA VAL A 114 -2.19 16.66 0.05
C VAL A 114 -1.40 16.71 -1.26
N ALA A 115 -0.61 15.70 -1.59
CA ALA A 115 0.12 15.62 -2.85
C ALA A 115 -0.83 15.61 -4.06
N ALA A 116 -1.92 14.82 -3.99
CA ALA A 116 -2.94 14.78 -5.03
C ALA A 116 -3.60 16.16 -5.22
N ARG A 117 -3.98 16.80 -4.12
CA ARG A 117 -4.60 18.12 -4.15
C ARG A 117 -3.71 19.18 -4.79
N PHE A 118 -2.44 19.28 -4.36
CA PHE A 118 -1.50 20.23 -4.95
C PHE A 118 -1.28 19.99 -6.44
N THR A 119 -1.20 18.74 -6.87
CA THR A 119 -1.03 18.42 -8.30
C THR A 119 -2.26 18.83 -9.11
N LEU A 120 -3.47 18.56 -8.60
CA LEU A 120 -4.71 18.93 -9.27
C LEU A 120 -4.93 20.45 -9.29
N ASP A 121 -4.63 21.14 -8.18
CA ASP A 121 -4.76 22.60 -8.08
C ASP A 121 -3.76 23.34 -9.01
N ALA A 122 -2.59 22.76 -9.25
CA ALA A 122 -1.59 23.30 -10.16
C ALA A 122 -1.87 23.06 -11.65
N MET A 123 -2.79 22.14 -11.97
CA MET A 123 -3.05 21.71 -13.36
C MET A 123 -3.50 22.85 -14.28
N PRO A 124 -4.47 23.74 -13.90
CA PRO A 124 -4.86 24.87 -14.75
C PRO A 124 -3.69 25.82 -15.06
N GLY A 125 -2.83 26.12 -14.08
CA GLY A 125 -1.65 26.95 -14.27
C GLY A 125 -0.63 26.33 -15.24
N LYS A 126 -0.38 25.01 -15.12
CA LYS A 126 0.47 24.27 -16.05
C LYS A 126 -0.10 24.29 -17.49
N GLN A 127 -1.42 24.15 -17.64
CA GLN A 127 -2.07 24.21 -18.95
C GLN A 127 -1.95 25.60 -19.57
N MET A 128 -2.18 26.68 -18.81
CA MET A 128 -2.00 28.06 -19.27
C MET A 128 -0.56 28.33 -19.70
N ALA A 129 0.43 27.82 -18.99
CA ALA A 129 1.84 27.93 -19.37
C ALA A 129 2.12 27.28 -20.73
N ILE A 130 1.55 26.08 -20.99
CA ILE A 130 1.68 25.41 -22.30
C ILE A 130 1.02 26.25 -23.42
N ASP A 131 -0.14 26.84 -23.16
CA ASP A 131 -0.84 27.66 -24.12
C ASP A 131 -0.05 28.95 -24.44
N ALA A 132 0.60 29.55 -23.43
CA ALA A 132 1.49 30.70 -23.61
C ALA A 132 2.73 30.34 -24.46
N ASP A 133 3.39 29.20 -24.14
CA ASP A 133 4.55 28.72 -24.90
C ASP A 133 4.18 28.41 -26.36
N LEU A 134 3.02 27.83 -26.61
CA LEU A 134 2.51 27.56 -27.95
C LEU A 134 2.22 28.86 -28.72
N SER A 135 1.57 29.83 -28.06
CA SER A 135 1.21 31.12 -28.67
C SER A 135 2.44 31.97 -28.98
N SER A 136 3.50 31.86 -28.18
CA SER A 136 4.76 32.57 -28.41
C SER A 136 5.69 31.85 -29.41
N GLY A 137 5.30 30.68 -29.91
CA GLY A 137 6.10 29.89 -30.85
C GLY A 137 7.31 29.16 -30.21
N LEU A 138 7.41 29.13 -28.90
CA LEU A 138 8.47 28.40 -28.21
C LEU A 138 8.33 26.88 -28.37
N ILE A 139 7.11 26.39 -28.50
CA ILE A 139 6.79 24.98 -28.75
C ILE A 139 5.82 24.85 -29.93
N ASN A 140 5.81 23.70 -30.59
CA ASN A 140 4.86 23.38 -31.64
C ASN A 140 3.62 22.65 -31.07
N GLU A 141 2.57 22.50 -31.90
CA GLU A 141 1.34 21.80 -31.48
C GLU A 141 1.56 20.37 -31.01
N LYS A 142 2.47 19.65 -31.64
CA LYS A 142 2.79 18.27 -31.26
C LYS A 142 3.38 18.20 -29.84
N GLU A 143 4.29 19.11 -29.55
CA GLU A 143 4.92 19.21 -28.23
C GLU A 143 3.92 19.68 -27.16
N ALA A 144 3.07 20.66 -27.48
CA ALA A 144 2.01 21.11 -26.61
C ALA A 144 1.06 19.97 -26.23
N ARG A 145 0.68 19.14 -27.22
CA ARG A 145 -0.16 17.96 -27.01
C ARG A 145 0.50 16.94 -26.08
N LEU A 146 1.79 16.66 -26.27
CA LEU A 146 2.55 15.74 -25.39
C LEU A 146 2.63 16.25 -23.95
N ARG A 147 2.90 17.55 -23.77
CA ARG A 147 2.95 18.17 -22.44
C ARG A 147 1.58 18.14 -21.75
N ARG A 148 0.49 18.40 -22.44
CA ARG A 148 -0.88 18.29 -21.90
C ARG A 148 -1.19 16.83 -21.50
N GLN A 149 -0.83 15.85 -22.32
CA GLN A 149 -1.01 14.44 -21.99
C GLN A 149 -0.22 14.03 -20.74
N LYS A 150 0.99 14.57 -20.58
CA LYS A 150 1.80 14.31 -19.39
C LYS A 150 1.12 14.86 -18.13
N ILE A 151 0.61 16.10 -18.18
CA ILE A 151 -0.12 16.70 -17.05
C ILE A 151 -1.36 15.88 -16.71
N GLN A 152 -2.11 15.43 -17.71
CA GLN A 152 -3.28 14.59 -17.49
C GLN A 152 -2.92 13.27 -16.83
N ARG A 153 -1.86 12.60 -17.29
CA ARG A 153 -1.37 11.35 -16.65
C ARG A 153 -0.90 11.56 -15.22
N GLU A 154 -0.25 12.69 -14.93
CA GLU A 154 0.12 13.04 -13.56
C GLU A 154 -1.12 13.20 -12.67
N ALA A 155 -2.13 13.91 -13.14
CA ALA A 155 -3.39 14.09 -12.41
C ALA A 155 -4.11 12.76 -12.16
N ASP A 156 -4.21 11.93 -13.18
CA ASP A 156 -4.84 10.59 -13.08
C ASP A 156 -4.08 9.70 -12.10
N PHE A 157 -2.75 9.71 -12.13
CA PHE A 157 -1.91 8.97 -11.21
C PHE A 157 -2.13 9.40 -9.75
N TYR A 158 -2.07 10.69 -9.46
CA TYR A 158 -2.24 11.19 -8.09
C TYR A 158 -3.67 11.02 -7.59
N GLY A 159 -4.68 11.13 -8.46
CA GLY A 159 -6.06 10.80 -8.13
C GLY A 159 -6.26 9.32 -7.78
N ALA A 160 -5.66 8.43 -8.56
CA ALA A 160 -5.67 7.00 -8.29
C ALA A 160 -4.90 6.65 -6.99
N MET A 161 -3.79 7.36 -6.73
CA MET A 161 -3.00 7.18 -5.50
C MET A 161 -3.78 7.60 -4.24
N ASP A 162 -4.53 8.69 -4.30
CA ASP A 162 -5.41 9.10 -3.19
C ASP A 162 -6.44 8.01 -2.87
N GLY A 163 -7.08 7.45 -3.90
CA GLY A 163 -8.03 6.34 -3.75
C GLY A 163 -7.38 5.08 -3.18
N ALA A 164 -6.21 4.70 -3.68
CA ALA A 164 -5.47 3.54 -3.20
C ALA A 164 -5.02 3.71 -1.74
N SER A 165 -4.59 4.91 -1.35
CA SER A 165 -4.19 5.22 0.04
C SER A 165 -5.35 5.09 1.03
N LYS A 166 -6.55 5.50 0.62
CA LYS A 166 -7.78 5.31 1.43
C LYS A 166 -8.11 3.83 1.61
N PHE A 167 -7.91 3.03 0.57
CA PHE A 167 -8.11 1.58 0.64
C PHE A 167 -7.09 0.91 1.60
N VAL A 168 -5.81 1.29 1.52
CA VAL A 168 -4.76 0.81 2.44
C VAL A 168 -5.06 1.18 3.89
N ARG A 169 -5.60 2.38 4.13
CA ARG A 169 -6.09 2.77 5.45
C ARG A 169 -7.18 1.84 5.96
N GLY A 170 -8.17 1.51 5.12
CA GLY A 170 -9.23 0.57 5.46
C GLY A 170 -8.69 -0.81 5.83
N ASP A 171 -7.71 -1.31 5.08
CA ASP A 171 -7.03 -2.57 5.38
C ASP A 171 -6.24 -2.50 6.71
N ALA A 172 -5.57 -1.39 6.99
CA ALA A 172 -4.86 -1.20 8.27
C ALA A 172 -5.80 -1.26 9.46
N ILE A 173 -6.98 -0.64 9.36
CA ILE A 173 -8.03 -0.68 10.39
C ILE A 173 -8.57 -2.11 10.54
N ALA A 174 -8.86 -2.79 9.44
CA ALA A 174 -9.29 -4.19 9.45
C ALA A 174 -8.23 -5.10 10.07
N GLY A 175 -6.96 -4.89 9.75
CA GLY A 175 -5.83 -5.62 10.36
C GLY A 175 -5.74 -5.46 11.87
N MET A 176 -5.96 -4.25 12.39
CA MET A 176 -6.00 -4.01 13.84
C MET A 176 -7.17 -4.74 14.51
N MET A 177 -8.35 -4.77 13.88
CA MET A 177 -9.51 -5.53 14.38
C MET A 177 -9.24 -7.03 14.37
N ILE A 178 -8.64 -7.56 13.30
CA ILE A 178 -8.25 -8.97 13.19
C ILE A 178 -7.26 -9.35 14.28
N LEU A 179 -6.28 -8.50 14.54
CA LEU A 179 -5.30 -8.71 15.62
C LEU A 179 -5.98 -8.77 17.00
N ALA A 180 -6.94 -7.88 17.25
CA ALA A 180 -7.71 -7.89 18.50
C ALA A 180 -8.58 -9.15 18.65
N ILE A 181 -9.06 -9.72 17.55
CA ILE A 181 -9.81 -10.99 17.55
C ILE A 181 -8.90 -12.18 17.84
N ASN A 182 -7.63 -12.12 17.40
CA ASN A 182 -6.65 -13.20 17.60
C ASN A 182 -6.03 -13.24 19.01
N LEU A 183 -6.22 -12.20 19.82
CA LEU A 183 -5.80 -12.14 21.24
C LEU A 183 -6.81 -12.85 22.14
#